data_8680df83a10027f75addd802096b8ac5
#
_entry.id   8680df83a10027f75addd802096b8ac5
#
_cell.length_a   1.000
_cell.length_b   1.000
_cell.length_c   1.000
_cell.angle_alpha   90.00
_cell.angle_beta   90.00
_cell.angle_gamma   90.00
#
_symmetry.space_group_name_H-M   'P 1'
#
loop_
_entity.id
_entity.type
_entity.pdbx_description
1 polymer ?
#
loop_
_entity_poly.entity_id
_entity_poly.type
_entity_poly.pdbx_seq_one_letter_code
_entity_poly.pdbx_strand_id
1 'polypeptide(L)'
;VFKQPNWSSELRRCYDLYPNLQIVFTGSSVMRLKEENAEIGGIVKSYNLRGFSFREYINLQSGNNFPAYSLEEIMNNHDRIVKKILPYVSPMKYFDEYLHHGFYPFFLENRNFSENLLKTMSMMAEVDILLIKQIELKYLTKIKKLFYLLAMNGPKTPNISNLAHDIETSRATVMNYIKYLA
;
A
#
# COMPACT_ATOMS: atom_id res chain seq x y z
N VAL A 1 -1.60 -14.55 8.69
CA VAL A 1 -2.66 -14.71 9.69
C VAL A 1 -3.98 -15.10 9.01
N PHE A 2 -4.49 -14.36 8.02
CA PHE A 2 -5.82 -14.58 7.39
C PHE A 2 -6.03 -15.95 6.73
N LYS A 3 -4.98 -16.73 6.46
CA LYS A 3 -5.07 -18.10 5.92
C LYS A 3 -5.49 -19.13 6.99
N GLN A 4 -5.37 -18.77 8.26
CA GLN A 4 -5.76 -19.64 9.38
C GLN A 4 -7.23 -19.38 9.72
N PRO A 5 -8.11 -20.38 9.66
CA PRO A 5 -9.47 -20.24 10.16
C PRO A 5 -9.48 -19.82 11.64
N ASN A 6 -10.40 -18.95 12.01
CA ASN A 6 -10.60 -18.50 13.41
C ASN A 6 -9.34 -17.84 14.05
N TRP A 7 -8.46 -17.24 13.27
CA TRP A 7 -7.24 -16.63 13.77
C TRP A 7 -7.50 -15.52 14.81
N SER A 8 -8.58 -14.77 14.70
CA SER A 8 -8.95 -13.72 15.64
C SER A 8 -9.33 -14.28 17.01
N SER A 9 -10.12 -15.35 17.04
CA SER A 9 -10.49 -16.08 18.27
C SER A 9 -9.27 -16.66 18.98
N GLU A 10 -8.31 -17.20 18.23
CA GLU A 10 -7.07 -17.71 18.80
C GLU A 10 -6.18 -16.59 19.37
N LEU A 11 -6.07 -15.46 18.68
CA LEU A 11 -5.35 -14.30 19.22
C LEU A 11 -6.04 -13.75 20.47
N ARG A 12 -7.37 -13.69 20.49
CA ARG A 12 -8.14 -13.29 21.67
C ARG A 12 -7.88 -14.23 22.84
N ARG A 13 -7.94 -15.52 22.59
CA ARG A 13 -7.65 -16.53 23.62
C ARG A 13 -6.23 -16.41 24.19
N CYS A 14 -5.22 -16.18 23.32
CA CYS A 14 -3.86 -15.94 23.78
C CYS A 14 -3.75 -14.68 24.64
N TYR A 15 -4.40 -13.59 24.22
CA TYR A 15 -4.43 -12.34 24.99
C TYR A 15 -5.06 -12.52 26.39
N ASP A 16 -6.18 -13.23 26.48
CA ASP A 16 -6.90 -13.46 27.74
C ASP A 16 -6.15 -14.42 28.70
N LEU A 17 -5.45 -15.45 28.15
CA LEU A 17 -4.73 -16.43 28.93
C LEU A 17 -3.35 -15.95 29.41
N TYR A 18 -2.74 -15.04 28.69
CA TYR A 18 -1.37 -14.60 28.97
C TYR A 18 -1.26 -13.07 29.09
N PRO A 19 -1.58 -12.49 30.26
CA PRO A 19 -1.68 -11.03 30.46
C PRO A 19 -0.40 -10.25 30.13
N ASN A 20 0.76 -10.90 30.17
CA ASN A 20 2.06 -10.29 29.87
C ASN A 20 2.50 -10.49 28.41
N LEU A 21 1.70 -11.17 27.58
CA LEU A 21 2.02 -11.44 26.19
C LEU A 21 1.71 -10.21 25.33
N GLN A 22 2.72 -9.70 24.65
CA GLN A 22 2.56 -8.69 23.63
C GLN A 22 2.54 -9.36 22.26
N ILE A 23 1.46 -9.17 21.50
CA ILE A 23 1.25 -9.80 20.20
C ILE A 23 1.33 -8.72 19.11
N VAL A 24 2.25 -8.90 18.16
CA VAL A 24 2.31 -8.09 16.93
C VAL A 24 2.00 -8.99 15.75
N PHE A 25 1.03 -8.60 14.95
CA PHE A 25 0.68 -9.35 13.75
C PHE A 25 0.49 -8.41 12.56
N THR A 26 0.71 -8.91 11.36
CA THR A 26 0.62 -8.16 10.11
C THR A 26 -0.27 -8.87 9.11
N GLY A 27 -0.82 -8.13 8.17
CA GLY A 27 -1.59 -8.67 7.05
C GLY A 27 -1.60 -7.70 5.88
N SER A 28 -1.65 -8.24 4.66
CA SER A 28 -1.74 -7.48 3.41
C SER A 28 -3.16 -7.02 3.10
N SER A 29 -4.18 -7.63 3.68
CA SER A 29 -5.58 -7.32 3.41
C SER A 29 -6.26 -6.64 4.60
N VAL A 30 -6.35 -5.33 4.53
CA VAL A 30 -7.02 -4.49 5.54
C VAL A 30 -8.51 -4.85 5.67
N MET A 31 -9.18 -5.23 4.57
CA MET A 31 -10.62 -5.53 4.60
C MET A 31 -10.91 -6.79 5.42
N ARG A 32 -10.16 -7.86 5.21
CA ARG A 32 -10.38 -9.12 5.95
C ARG A 32 -9.98 -9.01 7.41
N LEU A 33 -8.90 -8.28 7.70
CA LEU A 33 -8.52 -7.95 9.08
C LEU A 33 -9.61 -7.14 9.80
N LYS A 34 -10.35 -6.28 9.10
CA LYS A 34 -11.47 -5.52 9.68
C LYS A 34 -12.74 -6.35 9.83
N GLU A 35 -13.10 -7.15 8.84
CA GLU A 35 -14.30 -7.99 8.85
C GLU A 35 -14.24 -9.11 9.90
N GLU A 36 -13.08 -9.72 10.10
CA GLU A 36 -12.85 -10.77 11.08
C GLU A 36 -12.41 -10.26 12.46
N ASN A 37 -12.39 -8.95 12.66
CA ASN A 37 -11.81 -8.29 13.83
C ASN A 37 -12.80 -8.02 14.98
N ALA A 38 -14.03 -8.50 14.88
CA ALA A 38 -15.07 -8.26 15.89
C ALA A 38 -14.65 -8.71 17.30
N GLU A 39 -13.94 -9.82 17.41
CA GLU A 39 -13.51 -10.39 18.68
C GLU A 39 -12.29 -9.68 19.32
N ILE A 40 -11.45 -9.05 18.52
CA ILE A 40 -10.22 -8.38 18.97
C ILE A 40 -10.27 -6.86 18.81
N GLY A 41 -11.33 -6.31 18.22
CA GLY A 41 -11.43 -4.89 17.87
C GLY A 41 -11.26 -3.91 19.04
N GLY A 42 -11.60 -4.32 20.26
CA GLY A 42 -11.45 -3.51 21.48
C GLY A 42 -10.06 -3.58 22.13
N ILE A 43 -9.20 -4.50 21.71
CA ILE A 43 -7.88 -4.76 22.34
C ILE A 43 -6.70 -4.55 21.41
N VAL A 44 -6.95 -4.31 20.11
CA VAL A 44 -5.92 -4.15 19.09
C VAL A 44 -5.74 -2.68 18.71
N LYS A 45 -4.49 -2.25 18.65
CA LYS A 45 -4.09 -0.97 18.06
C LYS A 45 -3.60 -1.20 16.62
N SER A 46 -4.36 -0.72 15.65
CA SER A 46 -4.02 -0.85 14.24
C SER A 46 -3.11 0.28 13.77
N TYR A 47 -2.06 -0.09 13.03
CA TYR A 47 -1.17 0.83 12.35
C TYR A 47 -1.21 0.56 10.86
N ASN A 48 -1.32 1.61 10.06
CA ASN A 48 -1.22 1.52 8.60
C ASN A 48 0.21 1.82 8.17
N LEU A 49 0.93 0.79 7.74
CA LEU A 49 2.28 0.95 7.19
C LEU A 49 2.15 1.34 5.71
N ARG A 50 2.44 2.59 5.42
CA ARG A 50 2.50 3.13 4.06
C ARG A 50 3.90 3.01 3.48
N GLY A 51 4.03 3.18 2.17
CA GLY A 51 5.34 3.37 1.53
C GLY A 51 6.03 4.64 2.01
N PHE A 52 7.31 4.80 1.64
CA PHE A 52 8.09 5.98 2.01
C PHE A 52 7.48 7.27 1.44
N SER A 53 7.38 8.29 2.28
CA SER A 53 7.21 9.65 1.80
C SER A 53 8.50 10.14 1.13
N PHE A 54 8.40 11.17 0.30
CA PHE A 54 9.59 11.77 -0.34
C PHE A 54 10.62 12.26 0.69
N ARG A 55 10.17 12.82 1.82
CA ARG A 55 11.04 13.22 2.93
C ARG A 55 11.81 12.03 3.52
N GLU A 56 11.14 10.92 3.76
CA GLU A 56 11.77 9.70 4.31
C GLU A 56 12.75 9.10 3.31
N TYR A 57 12.41 9.11 2.02
CA TYR A 57 13.31 8.69 0.95
C TYR A 57 14.58 9.55 0.91
N ILE A 58 14.44 10.89 0.95
CA ILE A 58 15.60 11.80 1.00
C ILE A 58 16.44 11.53 2.23
N ASN A 59 15.84 11.40 3.41
CA ASN A 59 16.57 11.11 4.64
C ASN A 59 17.41 9.84 4.51
N LEU A 60 16.81 8.80 3.95
CA LEU A 60 17.49 7.52 3.76
C LEU A 60 18.65 7.64 2.76
N GLN A 61 18.43 8.26 1.60
CA GLN A 61 19.42 8.37 0.54
C GLN A 61 20.59 9.31 0.88
N SER A 62 20.30 10.38 1.63
CA SER A 62 21.31 11.39 1.98
C SER A 62 21.96 11.17 3.35
N GLY A 63 21.49 10.18 4.14
CA GLY A 63 21.95 9.95 5.50
C GLY A 63 21.54 11.05 6.49
N ASN A 64 20.59 11.91 6.11
CA ASN A 64 20.05 12.97 6.96
C ASN A 64 18.83 12.50 7.75
N ASN A 65 18.39 13.33 8.71
CA ASN A 65 17.18 13.08 9.48
C ASN A 65 16.33 14.36 9.58
N PHE A 66 15.82 14.82 8.44
CA PHE A 66 14.94 16.00 8.40
C PHE A 66 13.59 15.66 9.04
N PRO A 67 13.09 16.49 9.98
CA PRO A 67 11.82 16.25 10.64
C PRO A 67 10.64 16.50 9.68
N ALA A 68 9.47 15.96 10.05
CA ALA A 68 8.21 16.36 9.43
C ALA A 68 7.80 17.74 9.95
N TYR A 69 7.24 18.57 9.08
CA TYR A 69 6.65 19.85 9.41
C TYR A 69 5.17 19.84 9.07
N SER A 70 4.35 20.46 9.92
CA SER A 70 2.94 20.69 9.60
C SER A 70 2.80 21.75 8.49
N LEU A 71 1.64 21.78 7.83
CA LEU A 71 1.38 22.81 6.82
C LEU A 71 1.49 24.22 7.41
N GLU A 72 0.99 24.41 8.62
CA GLU A 72 1.07 25.69 9.33
C GLU A 72 2.53 26.10 9.61
N GLU A 73 3.36 25.17 10.07
CA GLU A 73 4.80 25.43 10.27
C GLU A 73 5.50 25.80 8.95
N ILE A 74 5.17 25.12 7.86
CA ILE A 74 5.74 25.43 6.54
C ILE A 74 5.31 26.83 6.09
N MET A 75 4.05 27.19 6.21
CA MET A 75 3.54 28.50 5.81
C MET A 75 4.15 29.63 6.61
N ASN A 76 4.26 29.45 7.94
CA ASN A 76 4.75 30.51 8.83
C ASN A 76 6.29 30.60 8.90
N ASN A 77 7.02 29.54 8.58
CA ASN A 77 8.46 29.43 8.77
C ASN A 77 9.21 28.93 7.52
N HIS A 78 8.67 29.14 6.33
CA HIS A 78 9.21 28.61 5.08
C HIS A 78 10.72 28.85 4.93
N ASP A 79 11.16 30.11 5.02
CA ASP A 79 12.57 30.49 4.85
C ASP A 79 13.50 29.83 5.86
N ARG A 80 13.05 29.67 7.10
CA ARG A 80 13.81 29.01 8.16
C ARG A 80 13.96 27.52 7.89
N ILE A 81 12.89 26.87 7.41
CA ILE A 81 12.89 25.44 7.06
C ILE A 81 13.81 25.20 5.86
N VAL A 82 13.69 26.01 4.82
CA VAL A 82 14.52 25.94 3.61
C VAL A 82 16.01 26.06 3.96
N LYS A 83 16.39 27.04 4.79
CA LYS A 83 17.78 27.21 5.26
C LYS A 83 18.32 26.03 6.07
N LYS A 84 17.46 25.21 6.66
CA LYS A 84 17.86 23.98 7.39
C LYS A 84 18.04 22.76 6.48
N ILE A 85 17.44 22.76 5.30
CA ILE A 85 17.41 21.60 4.40
C ILE A 85 18.37 21.78 3.22
N LEU A 86 18.26 22.88 2.48
CA LEU A 86 18.99 23.06 1.22
C LEU A 86 20.51 23.08 1.32
N PRO A 87 21.15 23.49 2.44
CA PRO A 87 22.61 23.36 2.57
C PRO A 87 23.11 21.91 2.57
N TYR A 88 22.26 20.97 2.94
CA TYR A 88 22.63 19.55 3.10
C TYR A 88 22.17 18.69 1.94
N VAL A 89 21.10 19.10 1.24
CA VAL A 89 20.52 18.29 0.17
C VAL A 89 19.83 19.16 -0.87
N SER A 90 19.90 18.74 -2.13
CA SER A 90 19.10 19.28 -3.23
C SER A 90 17.93 18.32 -3.51
N PRO A 91 16.71 18.58 -2.98
CA PRO A 91 15.61 17.61 -3.06
C PRO A 91 15.26 17.21 -4.49
N MET A 92 15.29 18.15 -5.43
CA MET A 92 14.93 17.89 -6.82
C MET A 92 15.84 16.86 -7.53
N LYS A 93 17.07 16.67 -7.07
CA LYS A 93 17.95 15.61 -7.59
C LYS A 93 17.43 14.20 -7.29
N TYR A 94 16.67 14.05 -6.21
CA TYR A 94 16.11 12.77 -5.78
C TYR A 94 14.68 12.53 -6.25
N PHE A 95 14.05 13.56 -6.85
CA PHE A 95 12.61 13.51 -7.11
C PHE A 95 12.25 12.50 -8.21
N ASP A 96 12.99 12.48 -9.30
CA ASP A 96 12.76 11.55 -10.41
C ASP A 96 12.98 10.09 -9.99
N GLU A 97 14.02 9.84 -9.20
CA GLU A 97 14.31 8.51 -8.64
C GLU A 97 13.20 8.09 -7.67
N TYR A 98 12.74 9.01 -6.82
CA TYR A 98 11.64 8.74 -5.91
C TYR A 98 10.35 8.38 -6.67
N LEU A 99 10.01 9.12 -7.72
CA LEU A 99 8.85 8.81 -8.56
C LEU A 99 8.97 7.44 -9.24
N HIS A 100 10.18 7.05 -9.60
CA HIS A 100 10.42 5.76 -10.24
C HIS A 100 10.34 4.58 -9.25
N HIS A 101 10.98 4.68 -8.09
CA HIS A 101 11.12 3.53 -7.18
C HIS A 101 11.07 3.86 -5.68
N GLY A 102 11.11 5.13 -5.29
CA GLY A 102 11.31 5.52 -3.89
C GLY A 102 10.16 5.23 -2.94
N PHE A 103 8.96 4.95 -3.44
CA PHE A 103 7.79 4.68 -2.60
C PHE A 103 7.86 3.31 -1.90
N TYR A 104 8.35 2.27 -2.59
CA TYR A 104 8.38 0.91 -2.06
C TYR A 104 9.74 0.56 -1.46
N PRO A 105 9.80 0.06 -0.19
CA PRO A 105 11.08 -0.23 0.49
C PRO A 105 11.99 -1.24 -0.22
N PHE A 106 11.46 -2.10 -1.07
CA PHE A 106 12.25 -3.13 -1.74
C PHE A 106 13.28 -2.60 -2.76
N PHE A 107 13.27 -1.29 -3.07
CA PHE A 107 14.38 -0.69 -3.82
C PHE A 107 15.73 -0.81 -3.08
N LEU A 108 15.69 -0.94 -1.74
CA LEU A 108 16.88 -1.15 -0.91
C LEU A 108 17.56 -2.51 -1.12
N GLU A 109 16.88 -3.46 -1.72
CA GLU A 109 17.39 -4.81 -1.90
C GLU A 109 18.38 -4.95 -3.07
N ASN A 110 18.76 -3.85 -3.74
CA ASN A 110 19.65 -3.81 -4.91
C ASN A 110 19.26 -4.79 -6.04
N ARG A 111 17.96 -5.06 -6.19
CA ARG A 111 17.37 -5.93 -7.19
C ARG A 111 16.67 -5.10 -8.25
N ASN A 112 16.34 -5.73 -9.38
CA ASN A 112 15.53 -5.09 -10.41
C ASN A 112 14.17 -4.66 -9.84
N PHE A 113 14.02 -3.36 -9.56
CA PHE A 113 12.82 -2.79 -8.96
C PHE A 113 11.56 -3.08 -9.79
N SER A 114 11.62 -2.87 -11.10
CA SER A 114 10.46 -3.06 -11.99
C SER A 114 9.99 -4.51 -11.99
N GLU A 115 10.90 -5.47 -12.00
CA GLU A 115 10.58 -6.89 -11.92
C GLU A 115 9.95 -7.25 -10.57
N ASN A 116 10.51 -6.77 -9.47
CA ASN A 116 9.97 -6.98 -8.13
C ASN A 116 8.59 -6.36 -7.98
N LEU A 117 8.37 -5.17 -8.53
CA LEU A 117 7.06 -4.51 -8.53
C LEU A 117 6.02 -5.36 -9.28
N LEU A 118 6.32 -5.78 -10.50
CA LEU A 118 5.42 -6.62 -11.30
C LEU A 118 5.13 -7.96 -10.63
N LYS A 119 6.14 -8.59 -10.03
CA LYS A 119 5.97 -9.83 -9.26
C LYS A 119 5.07 -9.64 -8.06
N THR A 120 5.26 -8.56 -7.32
CA THR A 120 4.43 -8.22 -6.15
C THR A 120 2.98 -7.96 -6.57
N MET A 121 2.75 -7.16 -7.61
CA MET A 121 1.40 -6.90 -8.15
C MET A 121 0.72 -8.17 -8.64
N SER A 122 1.47 -9.05 -9.34
CA SER A 122 0.94 -10.34 -9.79
C SER A 122 0.56 -11.23 -8.61
N MET A 123 1.41 -11.31 -7.59
CA MET A 123 1.15 -12.08 -6.38
C MET A 123 -0.07 -11.55 -5.61
N MET A 124 -0.22 -10.22 -5.47
CA MET A 124 -1.42 -9.63 -4.86
C MET A 124 -2.69 -9.97 -5.64
N ALA A 125 -2.66 -9.88 -6.97
CA ALA A 125 -3.79 -10.23 -7.81
C ALA A 125 -4.14 -11.73 -7.72
N GLU A 126 -3.14 -12.61 -7.72
CA GLU A 126 -3.34 -14.06 -7.71
C GLU A 126 -3.69 -14.61 -6.32
N VAL A 127 -3.10 -14.08 -5.27
CA VAL A 127 -3.29 -14.61 -3.91
C VAL A 127 -4.38 -13.83 -3.19
N ASP A 128 -4.25 -12.52 -3.09
CA ASP A 128 -5.15 -11.72 -2.24
C ASP A 128 -6.54 -11.60 -2.88
N ILE A 129 -6.61 -11.26 -4.17
CA ILE A 129 -7.90 -11.05 -4.84
C ILE A 129 -8.63 -12.37 -5.05
N LEU A 130 -7.96 -13.41 -5.57
CA LEU A 130 -8.60 -14.68 -5.83
C LEU A 130 -9.04 -15.40 -4.54
N LEU A 131 -8.15 -15.47 -3.54
CA LEU A 131 -8.46 -16.19 -2.30
C LEU A 131 -9.44 -15.43 -1.40
N ILE A 132 -9.26 -14.11 -1.28
CA ILE A 132 -10.08 -13.31 -0.36
C ILE A 132 -11.48 -13.07 -0.92
N LYS A 133 -11.58 -12.80 -2.22
CA LYS A 133 -12.86 -12.51 -2.87
C LYS A 133 -13.49 -13.72 -3.54
N GLN A 134 -12.87 -14.90 -3.44
CA GLN A 134 -13.32 -16.15 -4.05
C GLN A 134 -13.66 -15.98 -5.54
N ILE A 135 -12.86 -15.16 -6.24
CA ILE A 135 -13.01 -14.90 -7.66
C ILE A 135 -12.46 -16.08 -8.43
N GLU A 136 -13.20 -16.56 -9.43
CA GLU A 136 -12.73 -17.66 -10.28
C GLU A 136 -11.48 -17.26 -11.09
N LEU A 137 -10.55 -18.19 -11.23
CA LEU A 137 -9.27 -17.99 -11.92
C LEU A 137 -9.42 -17.41 -13.34
N LYS A 138 -10.52 -17.73 -14.02
CA LYS A 138 -10.82 -17.20 -15.38
C LYS A 138 -10.91 -15.68 -15.45
N TYR A 139 -11.17 -15.00 -14.32
CA TYR A 139 -11.27 -13.54 -14.29
C TYR A 139 -9.93 -12.84 -14.00
N LEU A 140 -8.90 -13.60 -13.62
CA LEU A 140 -7.58 -13.06 -13.29
C LEU A 140 -6.97 -12.26 -14.45
N THR A 141 -7.09 -12.78 -15.68
CA THR A 141 -6.59 -12.10 -16.88
C THR A 141 -7.26 -10.75 -17.08
N LYS A 142 -8.56 -10.64 -16.83
CA LYS A 142 -9.31 -9.38 -16.92
C LYS A 142 -8.87 -8.38 -15.84
N ILE A 143 -8.60 -8.85 -14.63
CA ILE A 143 -8.10 -8.03 -13.53
C ILE A 143 -6.70 -7.51 -13.86
N LYS A 144 -5.78 -8.35 -14.36
CA LYS A 144 -4.44 -7.94 -14.79
C LYS A 144 -4.49 -6.93 -15.94
N LYS A 145 -5.38 -7.12 -16.91
CA LYS A 145 -5.60 -6.17 -18.00
C LYS A 145 -6.15 -4.84 -17.48
N LEU A 146 -7.06 -4.87 -16.50
CA LEU A 146 -7.57 -3.67 -15.84
C LEU A 146 -6.45 -2.88 -15.13
N PHE A 147 -5.56 -3.55 -14.38
CA PHE A 147 -4.37 -2.93 -13.78
C PHE A 147 -3.53 -2.20 -14.82
N TYR A 148 -3.22 -2.87 -15.92
CA TYR A 148 -2.44 -2.29 -17.00
C TYR A 148 -3.11 -1.04 -17.59
N LEU A 149 -4.40 -1.10 -17.88
CA LEU A 149 -5.15 0.03 -18.43
C LEU A 149 -5.22 1.21 -17.46
N LEU A 150 -5.39 0.95 -16.16
CA LEU A 150 -5.38 2.00 -15.14
C LEU A 150 -4.01 2.67 -15.04
N ALA A 151 -2.92 1.90 -15.10
CA ALA A 151 -1.55 2.43 -15.08
C ALA A 151 -1.24 3.27 -16.32
N MET A 152 -1.66 2.83 -17.50
CA MET A 152 -1.46 3.57 -18.77
C MET A 152 -2.23 4.89 -18.84
N ASN A 153 -3.38 4.98 -18.20
CA ASN A 153 -4.21 6.19 -18.24
C ASN A 153 -3.71 7.31 -17.31
N GLY A 154 -2.69 7.04 -16.49
CA GLY A 154 -2.15 7.98 -15.51
C GLY A 154 -3.16 8.40 -14.43
N PRO A 155 -2.87 9.42 -13.63
CA PRO A 155 -3.69 9.83 -12.49
C PRO A 155 -4.93 10.65 -12.92
N LYS A 156 -5.82 10.03 -13.70
CA LYS A 156 -7.09 10.61 -14.14
C LYS A 156 -8.25 9.77 -13.62
N THR A 157 -9.42 10.41 -13.50
CA THR A 157 -10.64 9.66 -13.19
C THR A 157 -10.94 8.67 -14.34
N PRO A 158 -10.94 7.36 -14.07
CA PRO A 158 -11.10 6.36 -15.12
C PRO A 158 -12.52 6.38 -15.70
N ASN A 159 -12.62 6.26 -17.01
CA ASN A 159 -13.91 6.06 -17.68
C ASN A 159 -14.33 4.59 -17.59
N ILE A 160 -15.27 4.29 -16.69
CA ILE A 160 -15.73 2.92 -16.43
C ILE A 160 -16.33 2.25 -17.67
N SER A 161 -16.99 3.01 -18.55
CA SER A 161 -17.58 2.44 -19.79
C SER A 161 -16.49 1.96 -20.74
N ASN A 162 -15.44 2.77 -20.94
CA ASN A 162 -14.33 2.41 -21.81
C ASN A 162 -13.56 1.20 -21.22
N LEU A 163 -13.28 1.22 -19.91
CA LEU A 163 -12.64 0.08 -19.25
C LEU A 163 -13.47 -1.21 -19.38
N ALA A 164 -14.79 -1.12 -19.22
CA ALA A 164 -15.69 -2.26 -19.38
C ALA A 164 -15.64 -2.85 -20.79
N HIS A 165 -15.63 -1.98 -21.80
CA HIS A 165 -15.46 -2.39 -23.20
C HIS A 165 -14.09 -3.05 -23.41
N ASP A 166 -13.01 -2.42 -22.95
CA ASP A 166 -11.63 -2.87 -23.20
C ASP A 166 -11.32 -4.22 -22.55
N ILE A 167 -11.90 -4.54 -21.38
CA ILE A 167 -11.74 -5.84 -20.70
C ILE A 167 -12.92 -6.81 -20.96
N GLU A 168 -13.83 -6.45 -21.89
CA GLU A 168 -14.95 -7.29 -22.29
C GLU A 168 -15.83 -7.76 -21.11
N THR A 169 -16.30 -6.80 -20.31
CA THR A 169 -17.13 -7.11 -19.12
C THR A 169 -18.17 -6.01 -18.86
N SER A 170 -19.00 -6.19 -17.84
CA SER A 170 -19.98 -5.19 -17.46
C SER A 170 -19.36 -4.04 -16.64
N ARG A 171 -19.98 -2.86 -16.70
CA ARG A 171 -19.58 -1.71 -15.85
C ARG A 171 -19.62 -2.05 -14.36
N ALA A 172 -20.61 -2.83 -13.92
CA ALA A 172 -20.73 -3.27 -12.54
C ALA A 172 -19.54 -4.14 -12.11
N THR A 173 -19.10 -5.03 -13.00
CA THR A 173 -17.91 -5.88 -12.76
C THR A 173 -16.64 -5.04 -12.65
N VAL A 174 -16.44 -4.04 -13.53
CA VAL A 174 -15.29 -3.12 -13.44
C VAL A 174 -15.30 -2.39 -12.10
N MET A 175 -16.44 -1.85 -11.68
CA MET A 175 -16.56 -1.16 -10.40
C MET A 175 -16.22 -2.06 -9.22
N ASN A 176 -16.65 -3.34 -9.26
CA ASN A 176 -16.29 -4.31 -8.25
C ASN A 176 -14.79 -4.62 -8.25
N TYR A 177 -14.18 -4.80 -9.42
CA TYR A 177 -12.73 -5.01 -9.52
C TYR A 177 -11.94 -3.83 -8.97
N ILE A 178 -12.32 -2.58 -9.29
CA ILE A 178 -11.69 -1.38 -8.73
C ILE A 178 -11.79 -1.37 -7.19
N LYS A 179 -12.97 -1.73 -6.63
CA LYS A 179 -13.13 -1.83 -5.17
C LYS A 179 -12.25 -2.92 -4.53
N TYR A 180 -11.90 -3.97 -5.27
CA TYR A 180 -11.00 -5.02 -4.76
C TYR A 180 -9.54 -4.56 -4.80
N LEU A 181 -9.22 -3.60 -5.66
CA LEU A 181 -7.88 -3.05 -5.85
C LEU A 181 -7.57 -1.86 -4.92
N ALA A 182 -8.60 -1.18 -4.40
CA ALA A 182 -8.50 -0.04 -3.49
C ALA A 182 -8.42 -0.49 -2.02
#